data_c8408efba0ef4282397e425fffa70b1d
#
_entry.id   c8408efba0ef4282397e425fffa70b1d
#
_cell.length_a   1.000
_cell.length_b   1.000
_cell.length_c   1.000
_cell.angle_alpha   90.00
_cell.angle_beta   90.00
_cell.angle_gamma   90.00
#
_symmetry.space_group_name_H-M   'P 1'
#
loop_
_entity.id
_entity.type
_entity.pdbx_description
1 polymer ?
#
loop_
_entity_poly.entity_id
_entity_poly.type
_entity_poly.pdbx_seq_one_letter_code
_entity_poly.pdbx_strand_id
1 'polypeptide(L)'
;MTDNSKKKYAVAIKSDAKYLVHTYNAFDEFPPIWHIHGEARRKSSLILSHDEYARLTNKIIEYCNKRKDDYTVYNQEIHVKSWIDYFILGDLYILGFGFDFAEFDLWWLINRRIREKESKGKIYFYEPKTEDNQYKLLAMKDMGIDVESLGVEIEKNDANTDEKYNDFYNKAIADIAGKMGVKN
;
A
#
# COMPACT_ATOMS: atom_id res chain seq x y z
N MET A 1 -33.27 -4.70 -15.64
CA MET A 1 -31.82 -4.48 -15.83
C MET A 1 -31.14 -5.07 -14.63
N THR A 2 -30.65 -6.29 -14.73
CA THR A 2 -29.92 -6.96 -13.67
C THR A 2 -28.50 -6.38 -13.64
N ASP A 3 -28.15 -5.79 -12.51
CA ASP A 3 -26.87 -5.13 -12.26
C ASP A 3 -25.70 -6.14 -12.42
N ASN A 4 -25.11 -6.15 -13.60
CA ASN A 4 -23.96 -6.97 -13.95
C ASN A 4 -22.67 -6.49 -13.26
N SER A 5 -22.65 -5.29 -12.69
CA SER A 5 -21.48 -4.73 -12.02
C SER A 5 -21.16 -5.48 -10.72
N LYS A 6 -22.17 -5.89 -9.95
CA LYS A 6 -21.98 -6.65 -8.71
C LYS A 6 -21.43 -8.06 -8.91
N LYS A 7 -21.66 -8.69 -10.05
CA LYS A 7 -21.10 -10.01 -10.38
C LYS A 7 -19.60 -9.96 -10.71
N LYS A 8 -19.11 -8.88 -11.29
CA LYS A 8 -17.70 -8.74 -11.69
C LYS A 8 -16.75 -8.71 -10.49
N TYR A 9 -17.13 -8.04 -9.38
CA TYR A 9 -16.27 -7.98 -8.18
C TYR A 9 -16.26 -9.26 -7.34
N ALA A 10 -17.30 -10.10 -7.45
CA ALA A 10 -17.41 -11.32 -6.66
C ALA A 10 -16.55 -12.49 -7.18
N VAL A 11 -16.10 -12.47 -8.42
CA VAL A 11 -15.40 -13.58 -9.09
C VAL A 11 -13.88 -13.52 -8.87
N ALA A 12 -13.33 -12.36 -8.52
CA ALA A 12 -11.89 -12.17 -8.44
C ALA A 12 -11.23 -12.73 -7.16
N ILE A 13 -12.00 -13.21 -6.19
CA ILE A 13 -11.46 -13.69 -4.92
C ILE A 13 -11.60 -15.20 -4.84
N LYS A 14 -10.51 -15.93 -5.11
CA LYS A 14 -10.44 -17.37 -4.89
C LYS A 14 -10.50 -17.71 -3.40
N SER A 15 -10.99 -18.89 -3.06
CA SER A 15 -11.29 -19.35 -1.71
C SER A 15 -10.10 -19.45 -0.75
N ASP A 16 -8.87 -19.39 -1.24
CA ASP A 16 -7.65 -19.52 -0.44
C ASP A 16 -7.02 -18.19 -0.07
N ALA A 17 -7.83 -17.15 0.01
CA ALA A 17 -7.43 -15.76 0.11
C ALA A 17 -6.92 -15.28 1.47
N LYS A 18 -6.83 -16.13 2.47
CA LYS A 18 -6.13 -15.82 3.69
C LYS A 18 -4.64 -15.76 3.37
N TYR A 19 -3.99 -14.64 3.72
CA TYR A 19 -2.59 -14.37 3.36
C TYR A 19 -2.37 -14.12 1.85
N LEU A 20 -3.07 -13.15 1.29
CA LEU A 20 -3.07 -12.74 -0.12
C LEU A 20 -1.69 -12.38 -0.70
N VAL A 21 -0.80 -13.36 -0.77
CA VAL A 21 0.51 -13.21 -1.42
C VAL A 21 0.50 -13.61 -2.89
N HIS A 22 -0.64 -14.08 -3.41
CA HIS A 22 -0.78 -14.55 -4.78
C HIS A 22 -1.66 -13.63 -5.60
N THR A 23 -1.36 -13.55 -6.89
CA THR A 23 -2.02 -12.68 -7.87
C THR A 23 -3.48 -13.01 -8.03
N TYR A 24 -4.30 -11.98 -8.06
CA TYR A 24 -5.62 -12.00 -8.65
C TYR A 24 -5.57 -11.29 -9.98
N ASN A 25 -5.90 -11.97 -11.07
CA ASN A 25 -6.22 -11.31 -12.31
C ASN A 25 -7.58 -10.63 -12.11
N ALA A 26 -7.54 -9.39 -11.66
CA ALA A 26 -8.68 -8.53 -11.82
C ALA A 26 -8.71 -8.16 -13.29
N PHE A 27 -9.86 -8.30 -13.92
CA PHE A 27 -10.23 -7.95 -15.28
C PHE A 27 -9.22 -7.07 -16.03
N ASP A 28 -8.93 -7.38 -17.28
CA ASP A 28 -7.99 -6.68 -18.16
C ASP A 28 -8.25 -5.15 -18.29
N GLU A 29 -9.45 -4.68 -17.90
CA GLU A 29 -9.89 -3.29 -18.01
C GLU A 29 -9.64 -2.45 -16.75
N PHE A 30 -9.31 -3.05 -15.59
CA PHE A 30 -9.15 -2.32 -14.32
C PHE A 30 -7.87 -2.73 -13.59
N PRO A 31 -7.23 -1.79 -12.88
CA PRO A 31 -6.09 -2.13 -12.04
C PRO A 31 -6.49 -3.16 -10.96
N PRO A 32 -5.63 -4.10 -10.64
CA PRO A 32 -5.90 -5.10 -9.62
C PRO A 32 -6.04 -4.44 -8.23
N ILE A 33 -7.00 -4.91 -7.45
CA ILE A 33 -7.23 -4.49 -6.07
C ILE A 33 -6.95 -5.65 -5.14
N TRP A 34 -6.11 -5.44 -4.13
CA TRP A 34 -5.80 -6.43 -3.10
C TRP A 34 -6.25 -5.94 -1.72
N HIS A 35 -6.97 -6.78 -1.00
CA HIS A 35 -7.28 -6.58 0.41
C HIS A 35 -6.26 -7.37 1.24
N ILE A 36 -5.08 -6.79 1.45
CA ILE A 36 -3.92 -7.50 2.02
C ILE A 36 -4.15 -8.04 3.44
N HIS A 37 -5.01 -7.38 4.23
CA HIS A 37 -5.41 -7.84 5.57
C HIS A 37 -6.82 -8.46 5.58
N GLY A 38 -7.33 -8.82 4.41
CA GLY A 38 -8.62 -9.49 4.26
C GLY A 38 -9.79 -8.54 4.03
N GLU A 39 -10.97 -9.12 3.93
CA GLU A 39 -12.20 -8.44 3.54
C GLU A 39 -13.30 -8.73 4.54
N ALA A 40 -14.01 -7.68 5.00
CA ALA A 40 -15.07 -7.78 6.01
C ALA A 40 -16.21 -8.75 5.61
N ARG A 41 -16.51 -8.84 4.30
CA ARG A 41 -17.51 -9.79 3.78
C ARG A 41 -17.05 -11.25 3.83
N ARG A 42 -15.74 -11.48 4.03
CA ARG A 42 -15.10 -12.79 4.17
C ARG A 42 -14.35 -12.87 5.47
N LYS A 43 -15.05 -13.05 6.55
CA LYS A 43 -14.47 -13.08 7.90
C LYS A 43 -13.27 -14.04 8.03
N SER A 44 -13.27 -15.15 7.30
CA SER A 44 -12.14 -16.09 7.27
C SER A 44 -10.86 -15.56 6.61
N SER A 45 -10.93 -14.46 5.85
CA SER A 45 -9.77 -13.83 5.23
C SER A 45 -9.13 -12.76 6.11
N LEU A 46 -9.79 -12.33 7.17
CA LEU A 46 -9.33 -11.23 8.02
C LEU A 46 -8.07 -11.61 8.79
N ILE A 47 -7.13 -10.70 8.83
CA ILE A 47 -5.90 -10.76 9.62
C ILE A 47 -6.09 -9.82 10.82
N LEU A 48 -6.37 -10.36 11.98
CA LEU A 48 -6.76 -9.58 13.16
C LEU A 48 -5.90 -9.87 14.40
N SER A 49 -5.21 -11.02 14.43
CA SER A 49 -4.40 -11.40 15.58
C SER A 49 -2.91 -11.33 15.28
N HIS A 50 -2.10 -11.21 16.33
CA HIS A 50 -0.63 -11.24 16.20
C HIS A 50 -0.14 -12.51 15.49
N ASP A 51 -0.73 -13.67 15.76
CA ASP A 51 -0.38 -14.93 15.10
C ASP A 51 -0.67 -14.87 13.59
N GLU A 52 -1.76 -14.23 13.20
CA GLU A 52 -2.14 -14.09 11.80
C GLU A 52 -1.22 -13.11 11.08
N TYR A 53 -0.87 -11.98 11.70
CA TYR A 53 0.15 -11.07 11.18
C TYR A 53 1.52 -11.75 11.05
N ALA A 54 1.94 -12.52 12.04
CA ALA A 54 3.19 -13.27 11.98
C ALA A 54 3.20 -14.27 10.82
N ARG A 55 2.09 -14.99 10.59
CA ARG A 55 1.95 -15.91 9.47
C ARG A 55 1.95 -15.19 8.12
N LEU A 56 1.27 -14.04 8.01
CA LEU A 56 1.29 -13.20 6.83
C LEU A 56 2.71 -12.73 6.52
N THR A 57 3.40 -12.19 7.52
CA THR A 57 4.79 -11.72 7.40
C THR A 57 5.72 -12.87 6.94
N ASN A 58 5.59 -14.07 7.51
CA ASN A 58 6.37 -15.23 7.07
C ASN A 58 6.09 -15.58 5.60
N LYS A 59 4.83 -15.53 5.15
CA LYS A 59 4.47 -15.76 3.74
C LYS A 59 5.07 -14.72 2.80
N ILE A 60 5.08 -13.46 3.23
CA ILE A 60 5.72 -12.37 2.49
C ILE A 60 7.23 -12.61 2.39
N ILE A 61 7.88 -12.98 3.51
CA ILE A 61 9.32 -13.32 3.55
C ILE A 61 9.65 -14.47 2.59
N GLU A 62 8.91 -15.57 2.67
CA GLU A 62 9.07 -16.73 1.78
C GLU A 62 8.92 -16.33 0.31
N TYR A 63 7.90 -15.53 0.00
CA TYR A 63 7.66 -15.04 -1.35
C TYR A 63 8.82 -14.20 -1.86
N CYS A 64 9.25 -13.19 -1.09
CA CYS A 64 10.37 -12.32 -1.46
C CYS A 64 11.67 -13.10 -1.65
N ASN A 65 11.95 -14.08 -0.78
CA ASN A 65 13.17 -14.88 -0.87
C ASN A 65 13.21 -15.77 -2.13
N LYS A 66 12.06 -16.33 -2.52
CA LYS A 66 11.92 -17.10 -3.77
C LYS A 66 12.10 -16.26 -5.03
N ARG A 67 11.87 -14.94 -4.94
CA ARG A 67 11.94 -14.02 -6.06
C ARG A 67 13.15 -13.09 -6.02
N LYS A 68 14.07 -13.31 -5.08
CA LYS A 68 15.24 -12.43 -4.88
C LYS A 68 16.03 -12.25 -6.18
N ASP A 69 16.27 -13.34 -6.91
CA ASP A 69 17.04 -13.30 -8.15
C ASP A 69 16.27 -12.54 -9.25
N ASP A 70 14.94 -12.69 -9.31
CA ASP A 70 14.11 -11.95 -10.26
C ASP A 70 14.19 -10.43 -10.04
N TYR A 71 14.27 -9.97 -8.77
CA TYR A 71 14.36 -8.54 -8.44
C TYR A 71 15.71 -7.92 -8.77
N THR A 72 16.77 -8.73 -8.84
CA THR A 72 18.14 -8.26 -9.08
C THR A 72 18.53 -8.21 -10.55
N VAL A 73 17.75 -8.82 -11.45
CA VAL A 73 18.06 -8.85 -12.88
C VAL A 73 17.71 -7.51 -13.53
N TYR A 74 18.70 -6.65 -13.69
CA TYR A 74 18.61 -5.41 -14.43
C TYR A 74 18.42 -5.73 -15.93
N ASN A 75 17.33 -5.27 -16.55
CA ASN A 75 16.99 -5.35 -17.98
C ASN A 75 16.06 -6.49 -18.46
N GLN A 76 15.48 -7.30 -17.60
CA GLN A 76 14.39 -8.17 -18.01
C GLN A 76 13.05 -7.60 -17.54
N GLU A 77 12.00 -7.77 -18.33
CA GLU A 77 10.62 -7.51 -17.88
C GLU A 77 10.33 -8.42 -16.69
N ILE A 78 10.24 -7.82 -15.49
CA ILE A 78 9.91 -8.57 -14.30
C ILE A 78 8.43 -8.91 -14.39
N HIS A 79 8.14 -10.21 -14.52
CA HIS A 79 6.76 -10.66 -14.52
C HIS A 79 6.15 -10.50 -13.12
N VAL A 80 5.29 -9.49 -12.95
CA VAL A 80 4.61 -9.21 -11.70
C VAL A 80 3.55 -10.28 -11.43
N LYS A 81 3.61 -10.89 -10.26
CA LYS A 81 2.72 -12.00 -9.83
C LYS A 81 1.90 -11.69 -8.59
N SER A 82 2.26 -10.64 -7.85
CA SER A 82 1.64 -10.31 -6.57
C SER A 82 1.72 -8.81 -6.28
N TRP A 83 0.86 -8.31 -5.38
CA TRP A 83 0.96 -6.97 -4.83
C TRP A 83 2.33 -6.70 -4.19
N ILE A 84 3.00 -7.75 -3.67
CA ILE A 84 4.33 -7.66 -3.09
C ILE A 84 5.35 -7.22 -4.15
N ASP A 85 5.25 -7.72 -5.38
CA ASP A 85 6.13 -7.32 -6.48
C ASP A 85 5.96 -5.81 -6.79
N TYR A 86 4.71 -5.33 -6.85
CA TYR A 86 4.45 -3.89 -6.99
C TYR A 86 5.02 -3.08 -5.83
N PHE A 87 4.83 -3.59 -4.60
CA PHE A 87 5.34 -2.92 -3.40
C PHE A 87 6.87 -2.81 -3.39
N ILE A 88 7.57 -3.86 -3.82
CA ILE A 88 9.03 -3.88 -3.86
C ILE A 88 9.58 -3.04 -5.01
N LEU A 89 9.01 -3.10 -6.20
CA LEU A 89 9.62 -2.61 -7.44
C LEU A 89 9.10 -1.25 -7.90
N GLY A 90 7.82 -0.97 -7.69
CA GLY A 90 7.14 0.20 -8.24
C GLY A 90 7.30 1.48 -7.42
N ASP A 91 6.81 2.59 -7.95
CA ASP A 91 6.50 3.75 -7.12
C ASP A 91 5.33 3.43 -6.20
N LEU A 92 5.45 3.80 -4.94
CA LEU A 92 4.45 3.52 -3.92
C LEU A 92 3.85 4.82 -3.40
N TYR A 93 2.55 4.97 -3.56
CA TYR A 93 1.80 6.12 -3.05
C TYR A 93 0.91 5.66 -1.91
N ILE A 94 1.23 6.05 -0.69
CA ILE A 94 0.51 5.67 0.53
C ILE A 94 -0.38 6.84 0.94
N LEU A 95 -1.70 6.65 0.88
CA LEU A 95 -2.69 7.68 1.15
C LEU A 95 -3.82 7.13 2.02
N GLY A 96 -4.24 7.86 3.04
CA GLY A 96 -5.34 7.47 3.92
C GLY A 96 -5.06 6.26 4.79
N PHE A 97 -3.79 5.93 4.99
CA PHE A 97 -3.33 4.80 5.79
C PHE A 97 -2.36 5.31 6.87
N GLY A 98 -2.75 5.17 8.13
CA GLY A 98 -1.98 5.72 9.26
C GLY A 98 -0.60 5.09 9.48
N PHE A 99 -0.34 3.96 8.88
CA PHE A 99 0.91 3.21 9.00
C PHE A 99 1.32 3.00 10.46
N ASP A 100 0.42 2.37 11.23
CA ASP A 100 0.63 2.05 12.63
C ASP A 100 1.79 1.06 12.79
N PHE A 101 2.46 1.10 13.95
CA PHE A 101 3.52 0.15 14.28
C PHE A 101 3.03 -1.30 14.35
N ALA A 102 1.73 -1.53 14.47
CA ALA A 102 1.12 -2.86 14.43
C ALA A 102 1.15 -3.51 13.04
N GLU A 103 1.34 -2.73 11.97
CA GLU A 103 1.43 -3.21 10.59
C GLU A 103 2.83 -3.77 10.26
N PHE A 104 3.23 -4.81 11.00
CA PHE A 104 4.59 -5.38 10.95
C PHE A 104 4.99 -5.88 9.56
N ASP A 105 4.07 -6.43 8.81
CA ASP A 105 4.28 -6.96 7.47
C ASP A 105 4.65 -5.86 6.48
N LEU A 106 3.96 -4.71 6.54
CA LEU A 106 4.26 -3.55 5.68
C LEU A 106 5.56 -2.86 6.12
N TRP A 107 5.79 -2.72 7.43
CA TRP A 107 7.07 -2.21 7.93
C TRP A 107 8.25 -3.10 7.52
N TRP A 108 8.05 -4.42 7.54
CA TRP A 108 9.07 -5.35 7.07
C TRP A 108 9.38 -5.14 5.58
N LEU A 109 8.34 -4.98 4.73
CA LEU A 109 8.51 -4.72 3.31
C LEU A 109 9.23 -3.40 3.02
N ILE A 110 8.89 -2.32 3.73
CA ILE A 110 9.60 -1.03 3.60
C ILE A 110 11.08 -1.19 3.96
N ASN A 111 11.36 -1.78 5.13
CA ASN A 111 12.74 -1.99 5.57
C ASN A 111 13.53 -2.86 4.60
N ARG A 112 12.92 -3.93 4.07
CA ARG A 112 13.56 -4.76 3.05
C ARG A 112 13.88 -3.93 1.81
N ARG A 113 12.90 -3.21 1.28
CA ARG A 113 13.06 -2.38 0.07
C ARG A 113 14.20 -1.38 0.20
N ILE A 114 14.29 -0.71 1.36
CA ILE A 114 15.35 0.27 1.65
C ILE A 114 16.72 -0.41 1.78
N ARG A 115 16.79 -1.54 2.50
CA ARG A 115 18.04 -2.22 2.77
C ARG A 115 18.62 -2.93 1.56
N GLU A 116 17.79 -3.67 0.82
CA GLU A 116 18.24 -4.50 -0.29
C GLU A 116 18.44 -3.69 -1.58
N LYS A 117 17.88 -2.47 -1.64
CA LYS A 117 17.96 -1.58 -2.81
C LYS A 117 17.50 -2.24 -4.12
N GLU A 118 16.56 -3.16 -4.02
CA GLU A 118 15.99 -3.90 -5.15
C GLU A 118 15.14 -3.00 -6.06
N SER A 119 14.62 -1.90 -5.53
CA SER A 119 13.74 -0.98 -6.24
C SER A 119 14.48 0.26 -6.74
N LYS A 120 14.06 0.72 -7.91
CA LYS A 120 14.36 2.07 -8.43
C LYS A 120 13.21 3.06 -8.17
N GLY A 121 12.04 2.55 -7.76
CA GLY A 121 10.87 3.37 -7.47
C GLY A 121 10.99 4.08 -6.11
N LYS A 122 10.16 5.07 -5.93
CA LYS A 122 10.08 5.88 -4.72
C LYS A 122 8.92 5.48 -3.84
N ILE A 123 8.98 5.84 -2.57
CA ILE A 123 7.86 5.73 -1.63
C ILE A 123 7.42 7.14 -1.27
N TYR A 124 6.16 7.46 -1.53
CA TYR A 124 5.50 8.69 -1.17
C TYR A 124 4.46 8.42 -0.09
N PHE A 125 4.57 9.09 1.04
CA PHE A 125 3.66 8.96 2.17
C PHE A 125 2.89 10.25 2.36
N TYR A 126 1.58 10.21 2.12
CA TYR A 126 0.69 11.37 2.20
C TYR A 126 -0.05 11.37 3.53
N GLU A 127 0.32 12.30 4.39
CA GLU A 127 -0.36 12.50 5.67
C GLU A 127 -0.27 13.98 6.07
N PRO A 128 -1.38 14.64 6.48
CA PRO A 128 -1.31 16.00 6.99
C PRO A 128 -0.49 16.01 8.28
N LYS A 129 0.20 17.10 8.54
CA LYS A 129 0.99 17.23 9.75
C LYS A 129 0.08 17.46 10.95
N THR A 130 0.29 16.67 12.02
CA THR A 130 -0.39 16.83 13.30
C THR A 130 0.64 16.85 14.43
N GLU A 131 0.24 17.29 15.62
CA GLU A 131 1.11 17.23 16.80
C GLU A 131 1.55 15.79 17.10
N ASP A 132 0.61 14.83 16.98
CA ASP A 132 0.84 13.45 17.37
C ASP A 132 1.70 12.65 16.37
N ASN A 133 1.78 13.07 15.10
CA ASN A 133 2.48 12.29 14.06
C ASN A 133 3.86 12.81 13.68
N GLN A 134 4.34 13.92 14.25
CA GLN A 134 5.59 14.57 13.86
C GLN A 134 6.80 13.64 13.91
N TYR A 135 6.93 12.86 14.99
CA TYR A 135 8.04 11.92 15.15
C TYR A 135 7.99 10.79 14.11
N LYS A 136 6.78 10.29 13.80
CA LYS A 136 6.58 9.28 12.76
C LYS A 136 7.00 9.81 11.40
N LEU A 137 6.53 11.00 11.04
CA LEU A 137 6.87 11.63 9.76
C LEU A 137 8.37 11.91 9.63
N LEU A 138 9.02 12.31 10.71
CA LEU A 138 10.47 12.50 10.73
C LEU A 138 11.21 11.17 10.53
N ALA A 139 10.84 10.12 11.25
CA ALA A 139 11.43 8.80 11.11
C ALA A 139 11.28 8.24 9.68
N MET A 140 10.12 8.44 9.05
CA MET A 140 9.90 8.06 7.66
C MET A 140 10.83 8.81 6.69
N LYS A 141 11.02 10.12 6.89
CA LYS A 141 11.99 10.90 6.11
C LYS A 141 13.41 10.41 6.26
N ASP A 142 13.82 10.09 7.49
CA ASP A 142 15.17 9.54 7.78
C ASP A 142 15.38 8.17 7.11
N MET A 143 14.30 7.42 6.88
CA MET A 143 14.30 6.18 6.11
C MET A 143 14.32 6.40 4.59
N GLY A 144 14.28 7.63 4.11
CA GLY A 144 14.28 7.96 2.68
C GLY A 144 12.90 7.90 2.02
N ILE A 145 11.84 8.00 2.80
CA ILE A 145 10.46 8.09 2.31
C ILE A 145 10.13 9.57 2.05
N ASP A 146 9.60 9.87 0.88
CA ASP A 146 9.13 11.21 0.52
C ASP A 146 7.79 11.48 1.26
N VAL A 147 7.85 12.25 2.34
CA VAL A 147 6.66 12.59 3.16
C VAL A 147 6.02 13.87 2.65
N GLU A 148 4.77 13.76 2.23
CA GLU A 148 3.99 14.81 1.58
C GLU A 148 2.83 15.27 2.49
N SER A 149 3.02 16.35 3.22
CA SER A 149 1.95 16.97 4.03
C SER A 149 1.22 18.10 3.29
N LEU A 150 1.69 18.48 2.10
CA LEU A 150 1.08 19.45 1.17
C LEU A 150 0.70 20.78 1.81
N GLY A 151 1.45 21.19 2.83
CA GLY A 151 1.20 22.44 3.57
C GLY A 151 -0.05 22.40 4.46
N VAL A 152 -0.62 21.22 4.71
CA VAL A 152 -1.77 21.07 5.59
C VAL A 152 -1.32 20.63 6.98
N GLU A 153 -1.69 21.42 7.98
CA GLU A 153 -1.46 21.14 9.40
C GLU A 153 -2.80 21.14 10.15
N ILE A 154 -3.03 20.12 10.94
CA ILE A 154 -4.26 19.93 11.71
C ILE A 154 -3.90 19.98 13.20
N GLU A 155 -4.45 20.96 13.88
CA GLU A 155 -4.26 21.12 15.32
C GLU A 155 -5.24 20.26 16.11
N LYS A 156 -4.86 19.93 17.35
CA LYS A 156 -5.73 19.21 18.27
C LYS A 156 -6.98 20.05 18.57
N ASN A 157 -8.17 19.47 18.37
CA ASN A 157 -9.47 20.15 18.52
C ASN A 157 -9.77 21.23 17.47
N ASP A 158 -9.17 21.16 16.29
CA ASP A 158 -9.49 22.06 15.19
C ASP A 158 -10.97 21.92 14.79
N ALA A 159 -11.72 23.01 14.81
CA ALA A 159 -13.13 23.04 14.45
C ALA A 159 -13.38 22.66 12.98
N ASN A 160 -12.38 22.82 12.11
CA ASN A 160 -12.47 22.59 10.68
C ASN A 160 -11.67 21.34 10.26
N THR A 161 -11.51 20.36 11.15
CA THR A 161 -10.73 19.13 10.89
C THR A 161 -11.16 18.44 9.61
N ASP A 162 -12.48 18.24 9.40
CA ASP A 162 -13.02 17.54 8.23
C ASP A 162 -12.73 18.30 6.92
N GLU A 163 -12.86 19.65 6.93
CA GLU A 163 -12.55 20.48 5.77
C GLU A 163 -11.05 20.43 5.43
N LYS A 164 -10.18 20.46 6.42
CA LYS A 164 -8.74 20.34 6.24
C LYS A 164 -8.34 18.96 5.67
N TYR A 165 -8.96 17.87 6.16
CA TYR A 165 -8.75 16.54 5.57
C TYR A 165 -9.24 16.46 4.14
N ASN A 166 -10.41 17.03 3.82
CA ASN A 166 -10.92 17.07 2.44
C ASN A 166 -9.99 17.86 1.51
N ASP A 167 -9.51 19.03 1.93
CA ASP A 167 -8.52 19.82 1.18
C ASP A 167 -7.23 19.01 0.96
N PHE A 168 -6.73 18.37 2.01
CA PHE A 168 -5.56 17.53 1.94
C PHE A 168 -5.71 16.39 0.94
N TYR A 169 -6.80 15.62 1.00
CA TYR A 169 -7.02 14.50 0.08
C TYR A 169 -7.17 14.95 -1.37
N ASN A 170 -7.84 16.07 -1.61
CA ASN A 170 -7.95 16.64 -2.96
C ASN A 170 -6.57 17.03 -3.52
N LYS A 171 -5.75 17.68 -2.71
CA LYS A 171 -4.37 18.03 -3.08
C LYS A 171 -3.51 16.77 -3.30
N ALA A 172 -3.63 15.78 -2.44
CA ALA A 172 -2.88 14.53 -2.55
C ALA A 172 -3.22 13.76 -3.84
N ILE A 173 -4.50 13.65 -4.16
CA ILE A 173 -4.94 12.99 -5.40
C ILE A 173 -4.42 13.73 -6.63
N ALA A 174 -4.47 15.06 -6.63
CA ALA A 174 -3.96 15.87 -7.73
C ALA A 174 -2.43 15.72 -7.90
N ASP A 175 -1.69 15.71 -6.80
CA ASP A 175 -0.24 15.52 -6.81
C ASP A 175 0.16 14.11 -7.29
N ILE A 176 -0.54 13.07 -6.82
CA ILE A 176 -0.35 11.69 -7.29
C ILE A 176 -0.62 11.59 -8.79
N ALA A 177 -1.73 12.15 -9.28
CA ALA A 177 -2.06 12.16 -10.71
C ALA A 177 -0.96 12.85 -11.53
N GLY A 178 -0.45 13.98 -11.05
CA GLY A 178 0.67 14.69 -11.65
C GLY A 178 1.95 13.84 -11.72
N LYS A 179 2.32 13.19 -10.61
CA LYS A 179 3.51 12.29 -10.55
C LYS A 179 3.37 11.06 -11.46
N MET A 180 2.14 10.55 -11.62
CA MET A 180 1.84 9.42 -12.53
C MET A 180 1.73 9.85 -14.00
N GLY A 181 1.81 11.14 -14.32
CA GLY A 181 1.70 11.64 -15.68
C GLY A 181 0.28 11.55 -16.26
N VAL A 182 -0.74 11.43 -15.42
CA VAL A 182 -2.14 11.46 -15.85
C VAL A 182 -2.46 12.89 -16.26
N LYS A 183 -2.74 13.09 -17.56
CA LYS A 183 -3.22 14.40 -18.06
C LYS A 183 -4.69 14.53 -17.74
N ASN A 184 -5.06 15.59 -17.03
CA ASN A 184 -6.44 16.02 -16.82
C ASN A 184 -7.08 16.46 -18.14
#